data_02d718a2732d4716e4028bbdb806ac53
#
_entry.id   02d718a2732d4716e4028bbdb806ac53
#
_cell.length_a   1.000
_cell.length_b   1.000
_cell.length_c   1.000
_cell.angle_alpha   90.00
_cell.angle_beta   90.00
_cell.angle_gamma   90.00
#
_symmetry.space_group_name_H-M   'P 1'
#
loop_
_entity.id
_entity.type
_entity.pdbx_description
1 polymer ?
#
loop_
_entity_poly.entity_id
_entity_poly.type
_entity_poly.pdbx_seq_one_letter_code
_entity_poly.pdbx_strand_id
1 'polypeptide(L)'
;MSIPGLIFLILIIAFIFIFNSLIMKRNVAENSLAVVNAFLKRQFEVAGDLLAAMPDTAPESIEELKRVIAQKTTGSDMKAKAALESDFHARLADFIAAIDSESSQITDLKNELTELSQQAAKAKTAYNQAVTTYNQAISTFPGTLFARLMHLQSKELF
;
A
#
# COMPACT_ATOMS: atom_id res chain seq x y z
N MET A 1 -18.32 -5.83 -47.35
CA MET A 1 -17.81 -4.72 -46.52
C MET A 1 -16.79 -3.96 -47.35
N SER A 2 -16.88 -2.63 -47.39
CA SER A 2 -15.86 -1.82 -48.07
C SER A 2 -14.56 -1.83 -47.26
N ILE A 3 -13.41 -1.74 -47.89
CA ILE A 3 -12.08 -1.70 -47.24
C ILE A 3 -12.02 -0.65 -46.11
N PRO A 4 -12.56 0.59 -46.31
CA PRO A 4 -12.62 1.57 -45.22
C PRO A 4 -13.42 1.11 -44.00
N GLY A 5 -14.52 0.38 -44.21
CA GLY A 5 -15.35 -0.15 -43.14
C GLY A 5 -14.62 -1.22 -42.29
N LEU A 6 -13.80 -2.05 -42.95
CA LEU A 6 -12.97 -3.05 -42.27
C LEU A 6 -11.89 -2.40 -41.42
N ILE A 7 -11.20 -1.37 -41.96
CA ILE A 7 -10.18 -0.62 -41.25
C ILE A 7 -10.80 0.06 -39.98
N PHE A 8 -11.96 0.69 -40.15
CA PHE A 8 -12.67 1.33 -39.05
C PHE A 8 -13.05 0.34 -37.94
N LEU A 9 -13.53 -0.86 -38.31
CA LEU A 9 -13.85 -1.91 -37.34
C LEU A 9 -12.61 -2.38 -36.58
N ILE A 10 -11.47 -2.55 -37.24
CA ILE A 10 -10.19 -2.92 -36.59
C ILE A 10 -9.75 -1.84 -35.58
N LEU A 11 -9.89 -0.56 -35.95
CA LEU A 11 -9.56 0.54 -35.06
C LEU A 11 -10.45 0.57 -33.80
N ILE A 12 -11.75 0.30 -33.94
CA ILE A 12 -12.67 0.20 -32.79
C ILE A 12 -12.26 -0.96 -31.89
N ILE A 13 -11.96 -2.12 -32.42
CA ILE A 13 -11.54 -3.28 -31.66
C ILE A 13 -10.23 -2.95 -30.90
N ALA A 14 -9.24 -2.39 -31.59
CA ALA A 14 -7.98 -1.98 -30.95
C ALA A 14 -8.22 -0.94 -29.84
N PHE A 15 -9.12 0.02 -30.06
CA PHE A 15 -9.52 1.01 -29.04
C PHE A 15 -10.05 0.32 -27.78
N ILE A 16 -10.99 -0.61 -27.92
CA ILE A 16 -11.58 -1.34 -26.80
C ILE A 16 -10.52 -2.13 -26.03
N PHE A 17 -9.60 -2.82 -26.72
CA PHE A 17 -8.52 -3.57 -26.07
C PHE A 17 -7.58 -2.69 -25.26
N ILE A 18 -7.14 -1.56 -25.83
CA ILE A 18 -6.24 -0.63 -25.16
C ILE A 18 -6.93 -0.02 -23.94
N PHE A 19 -8.18 0.43 -24.11
CA PHE A 19 -9.00 0.99 -23.04
C PHE A 19 -9.12 0.02 -21.85
N ASN A 20 -9.58 -1.21 -22.12
CA ASN A 20 -9.73 -2.23 -21.09
C ASN A 20 -8.40 -2.58 -20.41
N SER A 21 -7.30 -2.63 -21.18
CA SER A 21 -5.96 -2.87 -20.62
C SER A 21 -5.52 -1.78 -19.65
N LEU A 22 -5.76 -0.51 -19.98
CA LEU A 22 -5.41 0.62 -19.09
C LEU A 22 -6.24 0.61 -17.80
N ILE A 23 -7.55 0.40 -17.91
CA ILE A 23 -8.44 0.31 -16.75
C ILE A 23 -8.06 -0.86 -15.86
N MET A 24 -7.75 -2.02 -16.45
CA MET A 24 -7.31 -3.19 -15.69
C MET A 24 -6.01 -2.90 -14.89
N LYS A 25 -5.01 -2.29 -15.53
CA LYS A 25 -3.75 -1.92 -14.85
C LYS A 25 -3.97 -0.92 -13.72
N ARG A 26 -4.85 0.07 -13.94
CA ARG A 26 -5.26 1.02 -12.89
C ARG A 26 -5.89 0.29 -11.71
N ASN A 27 -6.85 -0.60 -11.96
CA ASN A 27 -7.53 -1.36 -10.92
C ASN A 27 -6.57 -2.27 -10.14
N VAL A 28 -5.60 -2.90 -10.84
CA VAL A 28 -4.57 -3.71 -10.16
C VAL A 28 -3.75 -2.86 -9.20
N ALA A 29 -3.33 -1.65 -9.61
CA ALA A 29 -2.60 -0.75 -8.72
C ALA A 29 -3.45 -0.30 -7.51
N GLU A 30 -4.73 0.03 -7.72
CA GLU A 30 -5.66 0.44 -6.64
C GLU A 30 -5.93 -0.72 -5.67
N ASN A 31 -6.15 -1.93 -6.17
CA ASN A 31 -6.35 -3.12 -5.33
C ASN A 31 -5.08 -3.47 -4.54
N SER A 32 -3.89 -3.35 -5.17
CA SER A 32 -2.62 -3.58 -4.46
C SER A 32 -2.40 -2.58 -3.33
N LEU A 33 -2.80 -1.31 -3.51
CA LEU A 33 -2.77 -0.31 -2.44
C LEU A 33 -3.72 -0.67 -1.29
N ALA A 34 -4.91 -1.17 -1.61
CA ALA A 34 -5.86 -1.61 -0.58
C ALA A 34 -5.26 -2.75 0.28
N VAL A 35 -4.52 -3.68 -0.34
CA VAL A 35 -3.81 -4.75 0.37
C VAL A 35 -2.73 -4.20 1.29
N VAL A 36 -1.91 -3.24 0.81
CA VAL A 36 -0.91 -2.56 1.66
C VAL A 36 -1.57 -1.91 2.86
N ASN A 37 -2.63 -1.12 2.63
CA ASN A 37 -3.36 -0.44 3.71
C ASN A 37 -3.97 -1.42 4.72
N ALA A 38 -4.42 -2.59 4.28
CA ALA A 38 -4.96 -3.63 5.17
C ALA A 38 -3.87 -4.20 6.11
N PHE A 39 -2.66 -4.48 5.59
CA PHE A 39 -1.54 -4.94 6.42
C PHE A 39 -1.07 -3.86 7.39
N LEU A 40 -0.95 -2.61 6.95
CA LEU A 40 -0.57 -1.50 7.83
C LEU A 40 -1.59 -1.31 8.96
N LYS A 41 -2.88 -1.33 8.63
CA LYS A 41 -3.95 -1.25 9.62
C LYS A 41 -3.84 -2.37 10.65
N ARG A 42 -3.64 -3.62 10.19
CA ARG A 42 -3.49 -4.77 11.09
C ARG A 42 -2.26 -4.65 11.99
N GLN A 43 -1.14 -4.14 11.47
CA GLN A 43 0.04 -3.87 12.30
C GLN A 43 -0.25 -2.88 13.43
N PHE A 44 -0.97 -1.78 13.13
CA PHE A 44 -1.37 -0.81 14.16
C PHE A 44 -2.31 -1.43 15.21
N GLU A 45 -3.24 -2.30 14.80
CA GLU A 45 -4.14 -3.00 15.71
C GLU A 45 -3.35 -3.94 16.64
N VAL A 46 -2.48 -4.79 16.09
CA VAL A 46 -1.67 -5.74 16.89
C VAL A 46 -0.68 -5.01 17.79
N ALA A 47 -0.10 -3.90 17.35
CA ALA A 47 0.73 -3.06 18.21
C ALA A 47 -0.07 -2.44 19.36
N GLY A 48 -1.33 -2.06 19.12
CA GLY A 48 -2.26 -1.62 20.16
C GLY A 48 -2.58 -2.73 21.18
N ASP A 49 -2.81 -3.96 20.70
CA ASP A 49 -3.05 -5.12 21.55
C ASP A 49 -1.81 -5.46 22.40
N LEU A 50 -0.61 -5.34 21.82
CA LEU A 50 0.66 -5.50 22.54
C LEU A 50 0.81 -4.45 23.64
N LEU A 51 0.49 -3.18 23.36
CA LEU A 51 0.49 -2.12 24.35
C LEU A 51 -0.51 -2.38 25.48
N ALA A 52 -1.69 -2.89 25.16
CA ALA A 52 -2.73 -3.21 26.15
C ALA A 52 -2.37 -4.43 27.04
N ALA A 53 -1.54 -5.33 26.55
CA ALA A 53 -1.06 -6.49 27.29
C ALA A 53 0.08 -6.17 28.28
N MET A 54 0.61 -4.94 28.24
CA MET A 54 1.71 -4.51 29.11
C MET A 54 1.19 -3.97 30.45
N PRO A 55 1.90 -4.18 31.56
CA PRO A 55 1.59 -3.56 32.84
C PRO A 55 1.82 -2.04 32.80
N ASP A 56 1.11 -1.29 33.66
CA ASP A 56 1.08 0.18 33.70
C ASP A 56 2.44 0.88 33.97
N THR A 57 3.48 0.13 34.31
CA THR A 57 4.86 0.62 34.56
C THR A 57 5.70 0.66 33.29
N ALA A 58 5.25 1.40 32.31
CA ALA A 58 5.83 1.30 30.99
C ALA A 58 6.80 2.45 30.64
N PRO A 59 7.90 2.19 29.90
CA PRO A 59 8.88 3.19 29.53
C PRO A 59 8.31 4.28 28.59
N GLU A 60 8.99 5.43 28.50
CA GLU A 60 8.65 6.58 27.65
C GLU A 60 8.38 6.19 26.17
N SER A 61 9.01 5.11 25.68
CA SER A 61 8.79 4.53 24.35
C SER A 61 7.33 4.14 24.06
N ILE A 62 6.52 3.84 25.08
CA ILE A 62 5.09 3.53 24.94
C ILE A 62 4.28 4.75 24.53
N GLU A 63 4.52 5.90 25.14
CA GLU A 63 3.77 7.12 24.83
C GLU A 63 4.07 7.60 23.40
N GLU A 64 5.31 7.40 22.94
CA GLU A 64 5.70 7.72 21.58
C GLU A 64 5.01 6.79 20.58
N LEU A 65 4.99 5.47 20.82
CA LEU A 65 4.31 4.51 19.97
C LEU A 65 2.79 4.75 19.93
N LYS A 66 2.16 5.05 21.09
CA LYS A 66 0.74 5.43 21.16
C LYS A 66 0.44 6.67 20.30
N ARG A 67 1.32 7.69 20.31
CA ARG A 67 1.15 8.89 19.49
C ARG A 67 1.16 8.55 18.00
N VAL A 68 2.09 7.70 17.56
CA VAL A 68 2.19 7.28 16.15
C VAL A 68 0.97 6.47 15.75
N ILE A 69 0.51 5.52 16.58
CA ILE A 69 -0.71 4.73 16.32
C ILE A 69 -1.96 5.63 16.25
N ALA A 70 -2.01 6.70 17.05
CA ALA A 70 -3.12 7.66 17.05
C ALA A 70 -3.12 8.59 15.82
N GLN A 71 -2.01 8.72 15.11
CA GLN A 71 -1.91 9.51 13.89
C GLN A 71 -2.65 8.82 12.75
N LYS A 72 -3.93 9.17 12.55
CA LYS A 72 -4.68 8.73 11.36
C LYS A 72 -4.17 9.49 10.15
N THR A 73 -3.53 8.79 9.21
CA THR A 73 -3.31 9.35 7.87
C THR A 73 -4.63 9.47 7.14
N THR A 74 -5.27 10.61 7.31
CA THR A 74 -6.49 10.96 6.58
C THR A 74 -6.06 11.63 5.28
N GLY A 75 -5.73 10.85 4.25
CA GLY A 75 -5.35 11.40 2.96
C GLY A 75 -4.74 10.38 2.00
N SER A 76 -4.72 10.74 0.73
CA SER A 76 -4.10 9.97 -0.35
C SER A 76 -2.61 10.28 -0.54
N ASP A 77 -2.01 11.09 0.35
CA ASP A 77 -0.58 11.43 0.27
C ASP A 77 0.28 10.21 0.63
N MET A 78 0.92 9.66 -0.40
CA MET A 78 1.76 8.47 -0.28
C MET A 78 3.03 8.72 0.52
N LYS A 79 3.60 9.94 0.42
CA LYS A 79 4.79 10.33 1.19
C LYS A 79 4.50 10.41 2.68
N ALA A 80 3.34 10.98 3.05
CA ALA A 80 2.91 11.04 4.44
C ALA A 80 2.67 9.63 5.02
N LYS A 81 2.10 8.71 4.24
CA LYS A 81 1.92 7.31 4.63
C LYS A 81 3.25 6.59 4.84
N ALA A 82 4.19 6.74 3.91
CA ALA A 82 5.51 6.13 4.01
C ALA A 82 6.30 6.68 5.22
N ALA A 83 6.21 7.98 5.49
CA ALA A 83 6.84 8.60 6.65
C ALA A 83 6.25 8.08 7.96
N LEU A 84 4.92 8.00 8.07
CA LEU A 84 4.24 7.46 9.25
C LEU A 84 4.61 5.99 9.49
N GLU A 85 4.67 5.18 8.44
CA GLU A 85 5.07 3.79 8.55
C GLU A 85 6.52 3.65 9.02
N SER A 86 7.43 4.45 8.48
CA SER A 86 8.84 4.45 8.90
C SER A 86 8.98 4.81 10.37
N ASP A 87 8.28 5.85 10.84
CA ASP A 87 8.29 6.25 12.26
C ASP A 87 7.67 5.16 13.14
N PHE A 88 6.55 4.59 12.72
CA PHE A 88 5.92 3.46 13.42
C PHE A 88 6.88 2.28 13.59
N HIS A 89 7.58 1.86 12.53
CA HIS A 89 8.51 0.73 12.62
C HIS A 89 9.71 1.03 13.52
N ALA A 90 10.25 2.26 13.49
CA ALA A 90 11.33 2.67 14.38
C ALA A 90 10.89 2.60 15.86
N ARG A 91 9.72 3.19 16.18
CA ARG A 91 9.19 3.17 17.56
C ARG A 91 8.80 1.78 18.02
N LEU A 92 8.24 0.98 17.13
CA LEU A 92 7.91 -0.42 17.42
C LEU A 92 9.16 -1.26 17.73
N ALA A 93 10.25 -1.06 16.99
CA ALA A 93 11.51 -1.75 17.23
C ALA A 93 12.10 -1.38 18.61
N ASP A 94 12.14 -0.10 18.94
CA ASP A 94 12.60 0.40 20.25
C ASP A 94 11.73 -0.17 21.38
N PHE A 95 10.41 -0.19 21.17
CA PHE A 95 9.47 -0.74 22.13
C PHE A 95 9.66 -2.25 22.34
N ILE A 96 9.77 -3.03 21.26
CA ILE A 96 9.98 -4.48 21.33
C ILE A 96 11.30 -4.80 22.04
N ALA A 97 12.36 -4.01 21.81
CA ALA A 97 13.66 -4.18 22.47
C ALA A 97 13.61 -3.88 23.98
N ALA A 98 12.71 -2.99 24.40
CA ALA A 98 12.53 -2.62 25.80
C ALA A 98 11.65 -3.60 26.61
N ILE A 99 10.94 -4.52 25.93
CA ILE A 99 10.07 -5.51 26.59
C ILE A 99 10.90 -6.70 27.09
N ASP A 100 11.06 -6.80 28.40
CA ASP A 100 11.69 -7.92 29.08
C ASP A 100 10.65 -8.90 29.66
N SER A 101 9.60 -9.21 28.90
CA SER A 101 8.53 -10.11 29.34
C SER A 101 8.50 -11.38 28.50
N GLU A 102 8.59 -12.53 29.18
CA GLU A 102 8.49 -13.89 28.58
C GLU A 102 7.05 -14.42 28.54
N SER A 103 6.04 -13.58 28.70
CA SER A 103 4.65 -14.01 28.56
C SER A 103 4.38 -14.60 27.17
N SER A 104 3.73 -15.75 27.12
CA SER A 104 3.33 -16.41 25.86
C SER A 104 2.54 -15.47 24.95
N GLN A 105 1.60 -14.71 25.51
CA GLN A 105 0.78 -13.75 24.79
C GLN A 105 1.64 -12.64 24.12
N ILE A 106 2.61 -12.10 24.83
CA ILE A 106 3.52 -11.07 24.30
C ILE A 106 4.38 -11.65 23.17
N THR A 107 4.87 -12.88 23.35
CA THR A 107 5.66 -13.57 22.34
C THR A 107 4.85 -13.81 21.05
N ASP A 108 3.60 -14.23 21.17
CA ASP A 108 2.71 -14.46 20.04
C ASP A 108 2.43 -13.16 19.27
N LEU A 109 2.16 -12.06 19.97
CA LEU A 109 1.95 -10.74 19.36
C LEU A 109 3.20 -10.20 18.66
N LYS A 110 4.39 -10.40 19.24
CA LYS A 110 5.69 -10.06 18.60
C LYS A 110 5.89 -10.85 17.29
N ASN A 111 5.58 -12.14 17.31
CA ASN A 111 5.68 -13.00 16.13
C ASN A 111 4.70 -12.56 15.03
N GLU A 112 3.44 -12.26 15.41
CA GLU A 112 2.42 -11.74 14.49
C GLU A 112 2.87 -10.42 13.85
N LEU A 113 3.42 -9.48 14.64
CA LEU A 113 3.94 -8.22 14.12
C LEU A 113 5.10 -8.41 13.13
N THR A 114 5.99 -9.36 13.40
CA THR A 114 7.09 -9.70 12.52
C THR A 114 6.58 -10.25 11.18
N GLU A 115 5.63 -11.16 11.23
CA GLU A 115 5.01 -11.73 10.03
C GLU A 115 4.27 -10.67 9.22
N LEU A 116 3.46 -9.83 9.87
CA LEU A 116 2.75 -8.73 9.23
C LEU A 116 3.70 -7.73 8.57
N SER A 117 4.85 -7.45 9.18
CA SER A 117 5.89 -6.57 8.59
C SER A 117 6.45 -7.15 7.29
N GLN A 118 6.71 -8.46 7.26
CA GLN A 118 7.16 -9.14 6.04
C GLN A 118 6.09 -9.15 4.95
N GLN A 119 4.82 -9.38 5.33
CA GLN A 119 3.70 -9.38 4.39
C GLN A 119 3.45 -7.98 3.83
N ALA A 120 3.52 -6.93 4.66
CA ALA A 120 3.42 -5.54 4.23
C ALA A 120 4.54 -5.16 3.24
N ALA A 121 5.79 -5.58 3.49
CA ALA A 121 6.91 -5.33 2.58
C ALA A 121 6.70 -5.99 1.21
N LYS A 122 6.20 -7.23 1.18
CA LYS A 122 5.83 -7.92 -0.07
C LYS A 122 4.68 -7.21 -0.80
N ALA A 123 3.66 -6.78 -0.06
CA ALA A 123 2.51 -6.05 -0.62
C ALA A 123 2.94 -4.70 -1.21
N LYS A 124 3.85 -3.96 -0.56
CA LYS A 124 4.42 -2.71 -1.09
C LYS A 124 5.21 -2.93 -2.38
N THR A 125 6.00 -4.00 -2.44
CA THR A 125 6.72 -4.36 -3.67
C THR A 125 5.73 -4.64 -4.82
N ALA A 126 4.67 -5.40 -4.56
CA ALA A 126 3.63 -5.69 -5.54
C ALA A 126 2.89 -4.41 -5.99
N TYR A 127 2.58 -3.51 -5.06
CA TYR A 127 2.00 -2.19 -5.36
C TYR A 127 2.91 -1.37 -6.27
N ASN A 128 4.20 -1.24 -5.93
CA ASN A 128 5.15 -0.47 -6.71
C ASN A 128 5.32 -1.04 -8.14
N GLN A 129 5.31 -2.35 -8.30
CA GLN A 129 5.32 -3.00 -9.61
C GLN A 129 4.06 -2.69 -10.42
N ALA A 130 2.90 -2.76 -9.78
CA ALA A 130 1.61 -2.44 -10.42
C ALA A 130 1.55 -0.97 -10.86
N VAL A 131 1.99 -0.05 -10.00
CA VAL A 131 2.07 1.39 -10.30
C VAL A 131 3.04 1.65 -11.45
N THR A 132 4.22 1.04 -11.43
CA THR A 132 5.20 1.17 -12.51
C THR A 132 4.61 0.69 -13.85
N THR A 133 3.95 -0.46 -13.84
CA THR A 133 3.29 -1.03 -15.03
C THR A 133 2.17 -0.10 -15.55
N TYR A 134 1.37 0.45 -14.66
CA TYR A 134 0.32 1.40 -15.01
C TYR A 134 0.91 2.71 -15.56
N ASN A 135 1.89 3.31 -14.87
CA ASN A 135 2.53 4.56 -15.28
C ASN A 135 3.22 4.42 -16.65
N GLN A 136 3.89 3.30 -16.91
CA GLN A 136 4.46 3.00 -18.22
C GLN A 136 3.38 2.91 -19.30
N ALA A 137 2.27 2.23 -19.01
CA ALA A 137 1.19 2.06 -19.98
C ALA A 137 0.54 3.39 -20.38
N ILE A 138 0.38 4.35 -19.44
CA ILE A 138 -0.21 5.66 -19.74
C ILE A 138 0.80 6.64 -20.36
N SER A 139 2.11 6.40 -20.26
CA SER A 139 3.16 7.27 -20.80
C SER A 139 3.69 6.83 -22.17
N THR A 140 3.39 5.60 -22.60
CA THR A 140 3.81 5.06 -23.91
C THR A 140 2.68 5.06 -24.93
N PHE A 141 3.02 5.22 -26.22
CA PHE A 141 2.05 5.10 -27.30
C PHE A 141 1.57 3.64 -27.43
N PRO A 142 0.27 3.37 -27.67
CA PRO A 142 -0.82 4.33 -27.86
C PRO A 142 -1.50 4.81 -26.56
N GLY A 143 -1.12 4.29 -25.39
CA GLY A 143 -1.73 4.60 -24.06
C GLY A 143 -1.74 6.08 -23.73
N THR A 144 -0.74 6.85 -24.17
CA THR A 144 -0.65 8.32 -23.94
C THR A 144 -1.84 9.08 -24.53
N LEU A 145 -2.36 8.64 -25.69
CA LEU A 145 -3.53 9.26 -26.31
C LEU A 145 -4.77 9.03 -25.45
N PHE A 146 -4.94 7.81 -24.93
CA PHE A 146 -6.04 7.44 -24.06
C PHE A 146 -5.93 8.13 -22.69
N ALA A 147 -4.73 8.20 -22.15
CA ALA A 147 -4.47 8.87 -20.88
C ALA A 147 -4.89 10.35 -20.94
N ARG A 148 -4.59 11.04 -22.01
CA ARG A 148 -5.03 12.43 -22.22
C ARG A 148 -6.54 12.55 -22.35
N LEU A 149 -7.17 11.67 -23.15
CA LEU A 149 -8.62 11.68 -23.37
C LEU A 149 -9.41 11.40 -22.07
N MET A 150 -8.88 10.51 -21.23
CA MET A 150 -9.52 10.06 -20.01
C MET A 150 -9.01 10.78 -18.75
N HIS A 151 -8.14 11.77 -18.88
CA HIS A 151 -7.50 12.48 -17.78
C HIS A 151 -6.85 11.54 -16.74
N LEU A 152 -6.22 10.45 -17.23
CA LEU A 152 -5.50 9.53 -16.37
C LEU A 152 -4.18 10.15 -15.92
N GLN A 153 -3.95 10.11 -14.61
CA GLN A 153 -2.74 10.64 -14.00
C GLN A 153 -1.84 9.49 -13.53
N SER A 154 -0.54 9.76 -13.49
CA SER A 154 0.42 8.85 -12.89
C SER A 154 0.15 8.68 -11.39
N LYS A 155 0.42 7.48 -10.86
CA LYS A 155 0.35 7.17 -9.44
C LYS A 155 1.74 7.24 -8.82
N GLU A 156 1.79 7.63 -7.56
CA GLU A 156 3.04 7.66 -6.78
C GLU A 156 3.38 6.25 -6.27
N LEU A 157 4.67 5.98 -6.16
CA LEU A 157 5.21 4.78 -5.50
C LEU A 157 5.13 4.94 -3.98
N PHE A 158 5.11 3.79 -3.30
CA PHE A 158 5.12 3.73 -1.84
C PHE A 158 6.55 3.86 -1.31
#